data_aec5ef0a4526ac80d315b8b5c2b42b72
#
_entry.id   aec5ef0a4526ac80d315b8b5c2b42b72
#
_cell.length_a   1.000
_cell.length_b   1.000
_cell.length_c   1.000
_cell.angle_alpha   90.00
_cell.angle_beta   90.00
_cell.angle_gamma   90.00
#
_symmetry.space_group_name_H-M   'P 1'
#
loop_
_entity.id
_entity.type
_entity.pdbx_description
1 polymer ?
#
loop_
_entity_poly.entity_id
_entity_poly.type
_entity_poly.pdbx_seq_one_letter_code
_entity_poly.pdbx_strand_id
1 'polypeptide(L)'
;MPGAAFGKNRRLLKSSDYTEVFDNNSVRVAHPNLLILSQPNGTETSRLGLVIGKKNVPTAVARNKIKRVVRETFRLTELPVAVDLVFLARKDLG
;
A
#
# COMPACT_ATOMS: atom_id res chain seq x y z
N MET A 1 23.17 -4.78 5.80
CA MET A 1 21.97 -4.69 4.92
C MET A 1 21.01 -3.67 5.46
N PRO A 2 20.75 -2.67 4.73
CA PRO A 2 19.74 -1.72 5.18
C PRO A 2 18.35 -2.33 5.05
N GLY A 3 18.00 -3.18 5.97
CA GLY A 3 16.65 -3.75 6.01
C GLY A 3 15.56 -2.69 6.00
N ALA A 4 15.98 -1.45 6.18
CA ALA A 4 15.10 -0.30 6.11
C ALA A 4 14.79 0.13 4.67
N ALA A 5 15.57 -0.28 3.70
CA ALA A 5 15.35 0.11 2.31
C ALA A 5 14.08 -0.52 1.76
N PHE A 6 13.24 0.29 1.11
CA PHE A 6 12.01 -0.17 0.50
C PHE A 6 12.29 -0.53 -0.96
N GLY A 7 12.88 -1.71 -1.17
CA GLY A 7 13.30 -2.16 -2.50
C GLY A 7 12.15 -2.59 -3.40
N LYS A 8 12.48 -2.93 -4.65
CA LYS A 8 11.49 -3.35 -5.65
C LYS A 8 10.69 -4.58 -5.22
N ASN A 9 11.32 -5.51 -4.50
CA ASN A 9 10.65 -6.72 -4.05
C ASN A 9 9.61 -6.47 -2.96
N ARG A 10 9.55 -5.25 -2.42
CA ARG A 10 8.56 -4.86 -1.41
C ARG A 10 7.49 -3.94 -1.96
N ARG A 11 7.47 -3.73 -3.28
CA ARG A 11 6.48 -2.87 -3.92
C ARG A 11 5.71 -3.64 -4.98
N LEU A 12 4.42 -3.35 -5.09
CA LEU A 12 3.62 -3.82 -6.21
C LEU A 12 3.95 -2.96 -7.42
N LEU A 13 4.44 -3.56 -8.50
CA LEU A 13 4.94 -2.84 -9.66
C LEU A 13 4.07 -2.99 -10.90
N LYS A 14 3.32 -4.09 -10.99
CA LYS A 14 2.50 -4.40 -12.17
C LYS A 14 1.04 -4.12 -11.92
N SER A 15 0.33 -3.64 -12.93
CA SER A 15 -1.12 -3.43 -12.82
C SER A 15 -1.86 -4.72 -12.47
N SER A 16 -1.38 -5.87 -12.95
CA SER A 16 -1.96 -7.16 -12.59
C SER A 16 -1.86 -7.47 -11.09
N ASP A 17 -0.80 -7.02 -10.43
CA ASP A 17 -0.66 -7.20 -8.99
C ASP A 17 -1.74 -6.43 -8.23
N TYR A 18 -2.02 -5.20 -8.67
CA TYR A 18 -3.09 -4.40 -8.07
C TYR A 18 -4.46 -5.01 -8.32
N THR A 19 -4.72 -5.46 -9.55
CA THR A 19 -5.99 -6.09 -9.90
C THR A 19 -6.23 -7.33 -9.06
N GLU A 20 -5.20 -8.13 -8.85
CA GLU A 20 -5.29 -9.34 -8.03
C GLU A 20 -5.75 -9.01 -6.61
N VAL A 21 -5.19 -7.97 -6.00
CA VAL A 21 -5.59 -7.54 -4.66
C VAL A 21 -7.01 -6.98 -4.67
N PHE A 22 -7.37 -6.17 -5.67
CA PHE A 22 -8.72 -5.63 -5.79
C PHE A 22 -9.78 -6.72 -5.91
N ASP A 23 -9.48 -7.77 -6.69
CA ASP A 23 -10.46 -8.82 -6.95
C ASP A 23 -10.52 -9.89 -5.86
N ASN A 24 -9.41 -10.16 -5.18
CA ASN A 24 -9.27 -11.32 -4.28
C ASN A 24 -8.84 -10.95 -2.87
N ASN A 25 -9.04 -9.72 -2.44
CA ASN A 25 -8.65 -9.33 -1.09
C ASN A 25 -9.42 -10.12 -0.03
N SER A 26 -8.71 -10.52 1.01
CA SER A 26 -9.30 -11.21 2.16
C SER A 26 -9.51 -10.27 3.35
N VAL A 27 -8.83 -9.12 3.34
CA VAL A 27 -8.99 -8.09 4.37
C VAL A 27 -9.28 -6.78 3.68
N ARG A 28 -10.31 -6.09 4.17
CA ARG A 28 -10.69 -4.79 3.66
C ARG A 28 -10.96 -3.85 4.83
N VAL A 29 -10.24 -2.75 4.89
CA VAL A 29 -10.47 -1.69 5.86
C VAL A 29 -10.95 -0.45 5.09
N ALA A 30 -12.21 -0.12 5.25
CA ALA A 30 -12.82 1.01 4.57
C ALA A 30 -12.98 2.18 5.54
N HIS A 31 -12.55 3.35 5.11
CA HIS A 31 -12.66 4.61 5.82
C HIS A 31 -13.06 5.68 4.81
N PRO A 32 -13.78 6.73 5.21
CA PRO A 32 -14.17 7.77 4.25
C PRO A 32 -13.02 8.37 3.46
N ASN A 33 -11.83 8.41 4.04
CA ASN A 33 -10.65 9.04 3.43
C ASN A 33 -9.64 8.05 2.85
N LEU A 34 -9.75 6.76 3.17
CA LEU A 34 -8.82 5.77 2.66
C LEU A 34 -9.43 4.38 2.59
N LEU A 35 -8.82 3.52 1.80
CA LEU A 35 -9.21 2.12 1.68
C LEU A 35 -7.94 1.28 1.69
N ILE A 36 -7.91 0.26 2.53
CA ILE A 36 -6.80 -0.69 2.60
C ILE A 36 -7.33 -2.06 2.24
N LEU A 37 -6.69 -2.69 1.25
CA LEU A 37 -7.02 -4.05 0.81
C LEU A 37 -5.78 -4.91 0.92
N SER A 38 -5.93 -6.14 1.39
CA SER A 38 -4.79 -7.05 1.45
C SER A 38 -5.20 -8.48 1.20
N GLN A 39 -4.23 -9.29 0.76
CA GLN A 39 -4.37 -10.73 0.61
C GLN A 39 -3.03 -11.40 0.89
N PRO A 40 -3.02 -12.65 1.43
CA PRO A 40 -1.79 -13.41 1.52
C PRO A 40 -1.20 -13.63 0.13
N ASN A 41 0.12 -13.50 -0.01
CA ASN A 41 0.76 -13.60 -1.33
C ASN A 41 1.55 -14.89 -1.55
N GLY A 42 1.60 -15.77 -0.55
CA GLY A 42 2.30 -17.05 -0.69
C GLY A 42 3.81 -16.95 -0.74
N THR A 43 4.37 -15.79 -0.46
CA THR A 43 5.82 -15.59 -0.46
C THR A 43 6.32 -15.25 0.95
N GLU A 44 7.61 -14.98 1.08
CA GLU A 44 8.20 -14.60 2.36
C GLU A 44 8.20 -13.09 2.59
N THR A 45 7.89 -12.31 1.58
CA THR A 45 8.00 -10.85 1.62
C THR A 45 6.67 -10.19 1.33
N SER A 46 6.21 -9.36 2.26
CA SER A 46 5.02 -8.52 2.03
C SER A 46 5.34 -7.40 1.06
N ARG A 47 4.39 -7.06 0.19
CA ARG A 47 4.53 -6.00 -0.79
C ARG A 47 3.45 -4.96 -0.62
N LEU A 48 3.79 -3.70 -0.89
CA LEU A 48 2.89 -2.56 -0.74
C LEU A 48 2.69 -1.86 -2.08
N GLY A 49 1.42 -1.60 -2.40
CA GLY A 49 1.04 -0.74 -3.51
C GLY A 49 0.37 0.52 -2.99
N LEU A 50 0.71 1.65 -3.58
CA LEU A 50 0.14 2.95 -3.20
C LEU A 50 -0.62 3.53 -4.38
N VAL A 51 -1.88 3.86 -4.15
CA VAL A 51 -2.72 4.53 -5.15
C VAL A 51 -3.18 5.85 -4.56
N ILE A 52 -2.50 6.93 -4.91
CA ILE A 52 -2.76 8.27 -4.40
C ILE A 52 -2.91 9.21 -5.58
N GLY A 53 -4.14 9.39 -6.03
CA GLY A 53 -4.42 10.18 -7.20
C GLY A 53 -4.43 11.68 -6.94
N LYS A 54 -4.12 12.46 -7.96
CA LYS A 54 -4.14 13.93 -7.89
C LYS A 54 -5.51 14.47 -7.56
N LYS A 55 -6.55 13.78 -7.98
CA LYS A 55 -7.92 14.21 -7.73
C LYS A 55 -8.26 14.20 -6.24
N ASN A 56 -7.73 13.23 -5.50
CA ASN A 56 -8.01 13.08 -4.08
C ASN A 56 -6.97 13.80 -3.21
N VAL A 57 -5.74 13.89 -3.68
CA VAL A 57 -4.64 14.57 -3.00
C VAL A 57 -3.90 15.43 -4.04
N PRO A 58 -4.35 16.69 -4.24
CA PRO A 58 -3.89 17.51 -5.37
C PRO A 58 -2.42 17.89 -5.35
N THR A 59 -1.81 18.11 -4.21
CA THR A 59 -0.43 18.59 -4.18
C THR A 59 0.58 17.44 -4.13
N ALA A 60 1.69 17.61 -4.84
CA ALA A 60 2.78 16.63 -4.81
C ALA A 60 3.39 16.50 -3.42
N VAL A 61 3.48 17.60 -2.68
CA VAL A 61 4.01 17.59 -1.32
C VAL A 61 3.15 16.71 -0.41
N ALA A 62 1.83 16.86 -0.46
CA ALA A 62 0.92 16.05 0.34
C ALA A 62 0.99 14.57 -0.05
N ARG A 63 1.02 14.29 -1.37
CA ARG A 63 1.14 12.90 -1.84
C ARG A 63 2.43 12.25 -1.36
N ASN A 64 3.55 12.95 -1.44
CA ASN A 64 4.83 12.42 -1.01
C ASN A 64 4.88 12.17 0.50
N LYS A 65 4.27 13.06 1.27
CA LYS A 65 4.18 12.90 2.73
C LYS A 65 3.37 11.65 3.09
N ILE A 66 2.23 11.46 2.45
CA ILE A 66 1.38 10.28 2.68
C ILE A 66 2.14 9.01 2.31
N LYS A 67 2.79 8.99 1.15
CA LYS A 67 3.59 7.83 0.72
C LYS A 67 4.66 7.48 1.73
N ARG A 68 5.35 8.49 2.25
CA ARG A 68 6.42 8.29 3.25
C ARG A 68 5.86 7.66 4.52
N VAL A 69 4.77 8.20 5.04
CA VAL A 69 4.15 7.71 6.27
C VAL A 69 3.67 6.28 6.11
N VAL A 70 3.00 5.99 4.99
CA VAL A 70 2.48 4.64 4.74
C VAL A 70 3.61 3.63 4.58
N ARG A 71 4.65 3.96 3.81
CA ARG A 71 5.82 3.08 3.63
C ARG A 71 6.52 2.81 4.95
N GLU A 72 6.72 3.84 5.75
CA GLU A 72 7.38 3.73 7.05
C GLU A 72 6.56 2.84 7.99
N THR A 73 5.27 3.07 8.07
CA THR A 73 4.37 2.26 8.90
C THR A 73 4.38 0.80 8.44
N PHE A 74 4.28 0.58 7.13
CA PHE A 74 4.29 -0.78 6.58
C PHE A 74 5.60 -1.50 6.88
N ARG A 75 6.72 -0.81 6.70
CA ARG A 75 8.04 -1.37 6.96
C ARG A 75 8.23 -1.81 8.40
N LEU A 76 7.66 -1.06 9.34
CA LEU A 76 7.81 -1.31 10.78
C LEU A 76 6.75 -2.26 11.34
N THR A 77 5.72 -2.56 10.57
CA THR A 77 4.63 -3.44 11.03
C THR A 77 5.01 -4.90 10.80
N GLU A 78 4.92 -5.71 11.84
CA GLU A 78 5.08 -7.15 11.73
C GLU A 78 3.74 -7.77 11.36
N LEU A 79 3.78 -8.63 10.35
CA LEU A 79 2.58 -9.32 9.86
C LEU A 79 2.75 -10.82 10.07
N PRO A 80 1.67 -11.54 10.48
CA PRO A 80 1.77 -12.99 10.73
C PRO A 80 2.06 -13.78 9.45
N VAL A 81 1.66 -13.25 8.30
CA VAL A 81 1.97 -13.85 6.99
C VAL A 81 2.34 -12.73 6.03
N ALA A 82 3.08 -13.07 4.98
CA ALA A 82 3.38 -12.11 3.93
C ALA A 82 2.13 -11.82 3.12
N VAL A 83 1.86 -10.53 2.87
CA VAL A 83 0.66 -10.09 2.16
C VAL A 83 1.03 -9.11 1.05
N ASP A 84 0.17 -9.04 0.04
CA ASP A 84 0.13 -7.92 -0.88
C ASP A 84 -0.93 -6.96 -0.36
N LEU A 85 -0.53 -5.72 -0.09
CA LEU A 85 -1.40 -4.71 0.48
C LEU A 85 -1.47 -3.50 -0.44
N VAL A 86 -2.67 -3.03 -0.71
CA VAL A 86 -2.89 -1.80 -1.47
C VAL A 86 -3.49 -0.75 -0.55
N PHE A 87 -2.82 0.39 -0.49
CA PHE A 87 -3.32 1.58 0.19
C PHE A 87 -3.88 2.54 -0.87
N LEU A 88 -5.16 2.82 -0.78
CA LEU A 88 -5.85 3.70 -1.72
C LEU A 88 -6.30 4.96 -0.99
N ALA A 89 -5.79 6.11 -1.41
CA ALA A 89 -6.26 7.39 -0.89
C ALA A 89 -7.62 7.71 -1.50
N ARG A 90 -8.55 8.05 -0.63
CA ARG A 90 -9.89 8.50 -1.04
C ARG A 90 -9.97 10.01 -0.87
N LYS A 91 -11.15 10.57 -1.09
CA LYS A 91 -11.38 12.00 -1.02
C LYS A 91 -10.95 12.57 0.34
N ASP A 92 -10.33 13.75 0.30
CA ASP A 92 -9.99 14.54 1.48
C ASP A 92 -8.96 13.92 2.44
N LEU A 93 -8.13 13.00 1.94
CA LEU A 93 -7.05 12.44 2.76
C LEU A 93 -5.92 13.45 2.98
N GLY A 94 -5.68 14.33 2.02
CA GLY A 94 -4.54 15.24 2.04
C GLY A 94 -4.64 16.45 3.00
#